data_b185c6f4dc806cdfb45b87450828f9b4
#
_entry.id   b185c6f4dc806cdfb45b87450828f9b4
#
_cell.length_a   1.000
_cell.length_b   1.000
_cell.length_c   1.000
_cell.angle_alpha   90.00
_cell.angle_beta   90.00
_cell.angle_gamma   90.00
#
_symmetry.space_group_name_H-M   'P 1'
#
loop_
_entity.id
_entity.type
_entity.pdbx_description
1 polymer ?
#
loop_
_entity_poly.entity_id
_entity_poly.type
_entity_poly.pdbx_seq_one_letter_code
_entity_poly.pdbx_strand_id
1 'polypeptide(L)'
;DMEFTYWTPSEVVDFVKQYGARIRETGVKLMSPEACGMQPEYTDPIINNAEAFAQTDILAGHLYQGFTDLSSGYVKNRHDYICGVYSRIQGKTWWMTEHLFNDGENSDDSSKWEFLKWQYSLNHLGKEIHMCMEGYCSAYIYWYLKRFYGLMGDTDKRSPTSEGEITKNGYIMAHYAQYATETTRIKAVTNNEEVCATAYWDEKTGEVPIVLL
;
A
#
# COMPACT_ATOMS: atom_id res chain seq x y z
N ASP A 1 -14.23 -3.96 -17.63
CA ASP A 1 -14.80 -4.96 -16.72
C ASP A 1 -13.79 -5.23 -15.61
N MET A 2 -14.11 -4.78 -14.40
CA MET A 2 -13.30 -5.10 -13.22
C MET A 2 -13.96 -6.24 -12.48
N GLU A 3 -13.18 -7.25 -12.10
CA GLU A 3 -13.64 -8.36 -11.29
C GLU A 3 -13.68 -7.92 -9.82
N PHE A 4 -14.85 -7.63 -9.30
CA PHE A 4 -15.04 -7.34 -7.89
C PHE A 4 -16.36 -7.87 -7.38
N THR A 5 -16.43 -8.09 -6.07
CA THR A 5 -17.65 -8.47 -5.37
C THR A 5 -18.06 -7.35 -4.43
N TYR A 6 -19.30 -6.88 -4.54
CA TYR A 6 -19.81 -5.88 -3.62
C TYR A 6 -20.26 -6.55 -2.32
N TRP A 7 -19.68 -6.11 -1.21
CA TRP A 7 -20.04 -6.51 0.13
C TRP A 7 -20.29 -5.26 0.98
N THR A 8 -21.30 -5.29 1.79
CA THR A 8 -21.46 -4.27 2.84
C THR A 8 -20.49 -4.51 3.98
N PRO A 9 -20.12 -3.47 4.76
CA PRO A 9 -19.25 -3.65 5.93
C PRO A 9 -19.76 -4.71 6.92
N SER A 10 -21.07 -4.79 7.13
CA SER A 10 -21.69 -5.79 8.02
C SER A 10 -21.54 -7.22 7.48
N GLU A 11 -21.72 -7.42 6.18
CA GLU A 11 -21.54 -8.73 5.55
C GLU A 11 -20.11 -9.23 5.67
N VAL A 12 -19.11 -8.33 5.51
CA VAL A 12 -17.70 -8.69 5.71
C VAL A 12 -17.46 -9.13 7.17
N VAL A 13 -17.95 -8.37 8.15
CA VAL A 13 -17.83 -8.73 9.57
C VAL A 13 -18.49 -10.08 9.86
N ASP A 14 -19.71 -10.29 9.38
CA ASP A 14 -20.46 -11.53 9.61
C ASP A 14 -19.77 -12.73 8.95
N PHE A 15 -19.24 -12.55 7.73
CA PHE A 15 -18.45 -13.58 7.06
C PHE A 15 -17.21 -13.97 7.87
N VAL A 16 -16.43 -12.99 8.33
CA VAL A 16 -15.22 -13.25 9.13
C VAL A 16 -15.57 -13.95 10.43
N LYS A 17 -16.63 -13.55 11.13
CA LYS A 17 -17.11 -14.21 12.34
C LYS A 17 -17.51 -15.66 12.07
N GLN A 18 -18.28 -15.89 11.02
CA GLN A 18 -18.86 -17.21 10.73
C GLN A 18 -17.84 -18.20 10.18
N TYR A 19 -16.91 -17.74 9.35
CA TYR A 19 -16.02 -18.62 8.59
C TYR A 19 -14.54 -18.47 8.91
N GLY A 20 -14.14 -17.40 9.61
CA GLY A 20 -12.73 -17.10 9.87
C GLY A 20 -11.98 -18.24 10.58
N ALA A 21 -12.55 -18.82 11.62
CA ALA A 21 -11.94 -19.96 12.31
C ALA A 21 -11.72 -21.14 11.37
N ARG A 22 -12.72 -21.50 10.57
CA ARG A 22 -12.63 -22.59 9.60
C ARG A 22 -11.59 -22.37 8.52
N ILE A 23 -11.46 -21.13 8.04
CA ILE A 23 -10.42 -20.76 7.07
C ILE A 23 -9.03 -20.96 7.72
N ARG A 24 -8.83 -20.49 8.94
CA ARG A 24 -7.55 -20.59 9.66
C ARG A 24 -7.18 -22.03 10.03
N GLU A 25 -8.14 -22.94 10.20
CA GLU A 25 -7.90 -24.37 10.39
C GLU A 25 -7.14 -25.02 9.19
N THR A 26 -7.17 -24.40 8.03
CA THR A 26 -6.36 -24.84 6.86
C THR A 26 -4.87 -24.49 6.98
N GLY A 27 -4.47 -23.77 8.03
CA GLY A 27 -3.09 -23.34 8.26
C GLY A 27 -2.71 -22.02 7.60
N VAL A 28 -3.67 -21.32 6.96
CA VAL A 28 -3.45 -20.01 6.36
C VAL A 28 -3.80 -18.87 7.33
N LYS A 29 -3.21 -17.68 7.10
CA LYS A 29 -3.61 -16.45 7.76
C LYS A 29 -4.78 -15.81 7.03
N LEU A 30 -5.72 -15.24 7.79
CA LEU A 30 -6.86 -14.51 7.24
C LEU A 30 -6.55 -13.01 7.18
N MET A 31 -6.64 -12.44 5.98
CA MET A 31 -6.62 -11.00 5.74
C MET A 31 -8.05 -10.46 5.62
N SER A 32 -8.31 -9.29 6.17
CA SER A 32 -9.62 -8.63 6.13
C SER A 32 -9.46 -7.13 6.44
N PRO A 33 -10.34 -6.21 5.94
CA PRO A 33 -11.51 -6.47 5.07
C PRO A 33 -11.21 -6.50 3.57
N GLU A 34 -10.00 -6.14 3.11
CA GLU A 34 -9.63 -6.03 1.66
C GLU A 34 -10.48 -5.01 0.89
N ALA A 35 -10.83 -3.91 1.53
CA ALA A 35 -11.59 -2.85 0.89
C ALA A 35 -10.75 -2.08 -0.14
N CYS A 36 -11.40 -1.67 -1.24
CA CYS A 36 -10.78 -0.95 -2.36
C CYS A 36 -9.99 0.31 -1.95
N GLY A 37 -10.33 0.91 -0.83
CA GLY A 37 -9.70 2.13 -0.37
C GLY A 37 -9.20 2.12 1.07
N MET A 38 -9.13 1.00 1.76
CA MET A 38 -8.85 0.91 3.21
C MET A 38 -9.68 1.92 4.01
N GLN A 39 -10.97 1.96 3.70
CA GLN A 39 -11.91 2.95 4.22
C GLN A 39 -12.29 2.64 5.67
N PRO A 40 -12.46 3.67 6.53
CA PRO A 40 -12.93 3.48 7.91
C PRO A 40 -14.21 2.67 8.02
N GLU A 41 -15.13 2.84 7.06
CA GLU A 41 -16.41 2.15 7.02
C GLU A 41 -16.30 0.62 6.96
N TYR A 42 -15.21 0.10 6.39
CA TYR A 42 -14.93 -1.34 6.30
C TYR A 42 -13.93 -1.79 7.37
N THR A 43 -12.90 -0.98 7.62
CA THR A 43 -11.79 -1.33 8.52
C THR A 43 -12.21 -1.27 9.98
N ASP A 44 -12.92 -0.21 10.38
CA ASP A 44 -13.33 0.00 11.76
C ASP A 44 -14.32 -1.06 12.28
N PRO A 45 -15.31 -1.52 11.51
CA PRO A 45 -16.17 -2.63 11.95
C PRO A 45 -15.40 -3.91 12.26
N ILE A 46 -14.35 -4.25 11.52
CA ILE A 46 -13.49 -5.41 11.83
C ILE A 46 -12.74 -5.16 13.14
N ILE A 47 -12.08 -4.01 13.30
CA ILE A 47 -11.29 -3.70 14.50
C ILE A 47 -12.17 -3.64 15.75
N ASN A 48 -13.36 -3.09 15.64
CA ASN A 48 -14.27 -2.86 16.77
C ASN A 48 -15.13 -4.08 17.12
N ASN A 49 -15.16 -5.13 16.29
CA ASN A 49 -15.87 -6.36 16.58
C ASN A 49 -14.87 -7.42 17.11
N ALA A 50 -14.96 -7.74 18.40
CA ALA A 50 -13.98 -8.63 19.06
C ALA A 50 -13.87 -10.03 18.41
N GLU A 51 -15.00 -10.59 17.93
CA GLU A 51 -15.01 -11.91 17.29
C GLU A 51 -14.36 -11.86 15.89
N ALA A 52 -14.74 -10.88 15.05
CA ALA A 52 -14.15 -10.68 13.73
C ALA A 52 -12.66 -10.33 13.86
N PHE A 53 -12.30 -9.43 14.77
CA PHE A 53 -10.91 -9.06 15.01
C PHE A 53 -10.06 -10.25 15.47
N ALA A 54 -10.58 -11.11 16.33
CA ALA A 54 -9.87 -12.32 16.78
C ALA A 54 -9.55 -13.27 15.62
N GLN A 55 -10.44 -13.35 14.61
CA GLN A 55 -10.23 -14.19 13.42
C GLN A 55 -9.34 -13.54 12.36
N THR A 56 -9.22 -12.21 12.34
CA THR A 56 -8.38 -11.48 11.38
C THR A 56 -6.93 -11.52 11.84
N ASP A 57 -6.03 -12.10 11.05
CA ASP A 57 -4.59 -12.14 11.36
C ASP A 57 -3.88 -10.89 10.85
N ILE A 58 -4.31 -10.38 9.68
CA ILE A 58 -3.74 -9.24 8.99
C ILE A 58 -4.87 -8.27 8.62
N LEU A 59 -4.74 -7.02 9.03
CA LEU A 59 -5.64 -5.99 8.52
C LEU A 59 -5.15 -5.56 7.15
N ALA A 60 -6.00 -5.62 6.14
CA ALA A 60 -5.57 -5.40 4.77
C ALA A 60 -6.56 -4.57 3.96
N GLY A 61 -6.06 -3.82 3.00
CA GLY A 61 -6.86 -3.02 2.08
C GLY A 61 -6.03 -2.35 1.00
N HIS A 62 -6.73 -1.90 -0.05
CA HIS A 62 -6.14 -1.16 -1.15
C HIS A 62 -6.11 0.35 -0.87
N LEU A 63 -5.48 1.15 -1.75
CA LEU A 63 -5.40 2.61 -1.59
C LEU A 63 -5.92 3.40 -2.81
N TYR A 64 -6.85 2.83 -3.58
CA TYR A 64 -7.35 3.44 -4.82
C TYR A 64 -8.11 4.76 -4.67
N GLN A 65 -8.48 5.18 -3.48
CA GLN A 65 -9.26 6.41 -3.30
C GLN A 65 -8.42 7.62 -2.87
N GLY A 66 -7.29 7.84 -3.56
CA GLY A 66 -6.59 9.11 -3.47
C GLY A 66 -5.84 9.33 -2.15
N PHE A 67 -4.82 8.51 -1.91
CA PHE A 67 -3.89 8.71 -0.80
C PHE A 67 -2.83 9.77 -1.11
N THR A 68 -2.59 10.04 -2.37
CA THR A 68 -1.45 10.82 -2.85
C THR A 68 -1.75 12.26 -3.26
N ASP A 69 -3.00 12.69 -3.29
CA ASP A 69 -3.32 14.12 -3.43
C ASP A 69 -3.19 14.83 -2.10
N LEU A 70 -1.96 15.19 -1.75
CA LEU A 70 -1.62 15.88 -0.50
C LEU A 70 -2.18 17.31 -0.42
N SER A 71 -2.81 17.83 -1.49
CA SER A 71 -3.40 19.17 -1.52
C SER A 71 -4.81 19.21 -0.94
N SER A 72 -5.50 18.08 -0.83
CA SER A 72 -6.87 18.00 -0.32
C SER A 72 -6.91 17.62 1.16
N GLY A 73 -7.80 18.22 1.91
CA GLY A 73 -8.05 17.85 3.32
C GLY A 73 -8.50 16.41 3.49
N TYR A 74 -9.10 15.81 2.47
CA TYR A 74 -9.47 14.41 2.44
C TYR A 74 -8.26 13.48 2.53
N VAL A 75 -7.21 13.78 1.79
CA VAL A 75 -5.97 12.98 1.79
C VAL A 75 -5.26 13.07 3.13
N LYS A 76 -5.18 14.26 3.73
CA LYS A 76 -4.60 14.40 5.07
C LYS A 76 -5.35 13.57 6.10
N ASN A 77 -6.67 13.63 6.12
CA ASN A 77 -7.48 12.85 7.05
C ASN A 77 -7.26 11.35 6.86
N ARG A 78 -7.07 10.92 5.62
CA ARG A 78 -6.82 9.53 5.29
C ARG A 78 -5.43 9.08 5.71
N HIS A 79 -4.41 9.90 5.49
CA HIS A 79 -3.06 9.66 6.00
C HIS A 79 -3.07 9.51 7.52
N ASP A 80 -3.67 10.45 8.23
CA ASP A 80 -3.79 10.41 9.69
C ASP A 80 -4.54 9.15 10.16
N TYR A 81 -5.60 8.76 9.43
CA TYR A 81 -6.34 7.52 9.72
C TYR A 81 -5.46 6.29 9.57
N ILE A 82 -4.77 6.12 8.43
CA ILE A 82 -3.94 4.95 8.14
C ILE A 82 -2.75 4.87 9.10
N CYS A 83 -2.08 5.98 9.38
CA CYS A 83 -1.01 6.03 10.38
C CYS A 83 -1.52 5.67 11.78
N GLY A 84 -2.78 5.95 12.08
CA GLY A 84 -3.42 5.59 13.35
C GLY A 84 -3.84 4.13 13.47
N VAL A 85 -3.99 3.42 12.35
CA VAL A 85 -4.46 2.01 12.34
C VAL A 85 -3.56 1.11 13.18
N TYR A 86 -2.23 1.23 13.02
CA TYR A 86 -1.27 0.38 13.72
C TYR A 86 -1.45 0.38 15.23
N SER A 87 -1.73 1.54 15.84
CA SER A 87 -1.94 1.65 17.28
C SER A 87 -3.22 0.97 17.77
N ARG A 88 -4.16 0.69 16.88
CA ARG A 88 -5.48 0.10 17.18
C ARG A 88 -5.54 -1.41 17.02
N ILE A 89 -4.56 -2.01 16.33
CA ILE A 89 -4.60 -3.43 15.95
C ILE A 89 -3.87 -4.37 16.91
N GLN A 90 -3.44 -3.87 18.07
CA GLN A 90 -2.98 -4.68 19.22
C GLN A 90 -1.89 -5.70 18.87
N GLY A 91 -0.86 -5.30 18.14
CA GLY A 91 0.26 -6.15 17.76
C GLY A 91 0.03 -7.02 16.51
N LYS A 92 -1.13 -6.92 15.88
CA LYS A 92 -1.30 -7.47 14.52
C LYS A 92 -0.61 -6.58 13.50
N THR A 93 -0.52 -7.05 12.27
CA THR A 93 0.05 -6.28 11.16
C THR A 93 -1.03 -5.74 10.24
N TRP A 94 -0.72 -4.69 9.49
CA TRP A 94 -1.55 -4.27 8.38
C TRP A 94 -0.76 -4.25 7.08
N TRP A 95 -1.44 -4.54 5.96
CA TRP A 95 -0.87 -4.62 4.63
C TRP A 95 -1.64 -3.72 3.66
N MET A 96 -0.91 -3.01 2.84
CA MET A 96 -1.42 -2.39 1.63
C MET A 96 -1.30 -3.41 0.49
N THR A 97 -2.44 -3.94 0.07
CA THR A 97 -2.48 -5.16 -0.74
C THR A 97 -2.67 -4.92 -2.22
N GLU A 98 -3.09 -3.72 -2.62
CA GLU A 98 -3.20 -3.38 -4.03
C GLU A 98 -3.25 -1.87 -4.27
N HIS A 99 -2.43 -1.37 -5.18
CA HIS A 99 -2.57 -0.08 -5.83
C HIS A 99 -1.72 0.01 -7.10
N LEU A 100 -2.17 0.80 -8.07
CA LEU A 100 -1.44 1.17 -9.28
C LEU A 100 -1.59 2.68 -9.55
N PHE A 101 -0.69 3.20 -10.39
CA PHE A 101 -0.72 4.59 -10.84
C PHE A 101 -0.59 4.64 -12.37
N ASN A 102 -1.63 5.12 -13.04
CA ASN A 102 -1.72 5.12 -14.51
C ASN A 102 -2.42 6.37 -15.08
N ASP A 103 -2.28 7.52 -14.44
CA ASP A 103 -2.96 8.74 -14.86
C ASP A 103 -2.63 9.14 -16.30
N GLY A 104 -3.67 9.49 -17.03
CA GLY A 104 -3.58 9.82 -18.46
C GLY A 104 -3.60 8.63 -19.42
N GLU A 105 -3.73 7.39 -18.95
CA GLU A 105 -3.69 6.18 -19.79
C GLU A 105 -4.72 6.15 -20.91
N ASN A 106 -5.87 6.77 -20.71
CA ASN A 106 -6.97 6.78 -21.67
C ASN A 106 -6.81 7.86 -22.76
N SER A 107 -5.72 8.64 -22.75
CA SER A 107 -5.43 9.65 -23.78
C SER A 107 -4.66 9.03 -24.94
N ASP A 108 -5.08 9.30 -26.17
CA ASP A 108 -4.31 8.96 -27.37
C ASP A 108 -3.05 9.83 -27.54
N ASP A 109 -2.98 10.95 -26.81
CA ASP A 109 -1.83 11.86 -26.77
C ASP A 109 -0.87 11.45 -25.64
N SER A 110 0.26 10.85 -26.01
CA SER A 110 1.27 10.37 -25.05
C SER A 110 1.90 11.49 -24.21
N SER A 111 1.80 12.75 -24.62
CA SER A 111 2.29 13.89 -23.82
C SER A 111 1.47 14.08 -22.52
N LYS A 112 0.26 13.53 -22.48
CA LYS A 112 -0.66 13.56 -21.33
C LYS A 112 -0.52 12.37 -20.40
N TRP A 113 0.35 11.41 -20.72
CA TRP A 113 0.58 10.22 -19.88
C TRP A 113 1.50 10.58 -18.72
N GLU A 114 0.90 10.99 -17.60
CA GLU A 114 1.64 11.44 -16.41
C GLU A 114 2.43 10.29 -15.77
N PHE A 115 1.90 9.06 -15.82
CA PHE A 115 2.55 7.87 -15.24
C PHE A 115 3.91 7.53 -15.87
N LEU A 116 4.28 8.14 -17.00
CA LEU A 116 5.62 8.00 -17.60
C LEU A 116 6.66 8.94 -17.00
N LYS A 117 6.24 9.92 -16.20
CA LYS A 117 7.12 10.98 -15.69
C LYS A 117 7.68 10.62 -14.32
N TRP A 118 8.96 10.91 -14.07
CA TRP A 118 9.57 10.75 -12.76
C TRP A 118 8.82 11.53 -11.67
N GLN A 119 8.44 12.76 -11.96
CA GLN A 119 7.71 13.61 -11.02
C GLN A 119 6.40 12.98 -10.56
N TYR A 120 5.68 12.33 -11.48
CA TYR A 120 4.46 11.62 -11.14
C TYR A 120 4.76 10.40 -10.25
N SER A 121 5.70 9.55 -10.67
CA SER A 121 6.06 8.34 -9.91
C SER A 121 6.56 8.66 -8.49
N LEU A 122 7.38 9.71 -8.34
CA LEU A 122 7.88 10.15 -7.03
C LEU A 122 6.76 10.72 -6.15
N ASN A 123 5.91 11.59 -6.71
CA ASN A 123 4.84 12.24 -5.95
C ASN A 123 3.67 11.29 -5.60
N HIS A 124 3.52 10.20 -6.33
CA HIS A 124 2.45 9.22 -6.09
C HIS A 124 3.03 7.97 -5.43
N LEU A 125 3.66 7.08 -6.17
CA LEU A 125 4.16 5.82 -5.62
C LEU A 125 5.19 6.04 -4.51
N GLY A 126 6.17 6.91 -4.71
CA GLY A 126 7.21 7.17 -3.72
C GLY A 126 6.63 7.69 -2.40
N LYS A 127 5.77 8.71 -2.47
CA LYS A 127 5.12 9.26 -1.27
C LYS A 127 4.14 8.29 -0.63
N GLU A 128 3.42 7.50 -1.41
CA GLU A 128 2.50 6.51 -0.85
C GLU A 128 3.23 5.42 -0.09
N ILE A 129 4.30 4.84 -0.65
CA ILE A 129 5.12 3.88 0.08
C ILE A 129 5.69 4.51 1.35
N HIS A 130 6.23 5.74 1.26
CA HIS A 130 6.73 6.46 2.42
C HIS A 130 5.68 6.57 3.52
N MET A 131 4.47 7.02 3.19
CA MET A 131 3.38 7.16 4.17
C MET A 131 2.92 5.82 4.74
N CYS A 132 2.90 4.76 3.92
CA CYS A 132 2.66 3.41 4.42
C CYS A 132 3.72 2.97 5.44
N MET A 133 4.99 3.27 5.17
CA MET A 133 6.07 2.97 6.11
C MET A 133 5.97 3.81 7.39
N GLU A 134 5.57 5.07 7.32
CA GLU A 134 5.28 5.88 8.51
C GLU A 134 4.16 5.27 9.36
N GLY A 135 3.14 4.72 8.71
CA GLY A 135 2.02 4.00 9.35
C GLY A 135 2.35 2.57 9.80
N TYR A 136 3.62 2.16 9.78
CA TYR A 136 4.03 0.78 10.15
C TYR A 136 3.38 -0.32 9.30
N CYS A 137 3.16 -0.06 8.02
CA CYS A 137 2.76 -1.07 7.05
C CYS A 137 3.80 -2.18 6.98
N SER A 138 3.37 -3.44 7.07
CA SER A 138 4.28 -4.59 7.05
C SER A 138 4.44 -5.22 5.68
N ALA A 139 3.58 -4.90 4.72
CA ALA A 139 3.73 -5.29 3.32
C ALA A 139 3.04 -4.26 2.42
N TYR A 140 3.70 -3.92 1.34
CA TYR A 140 3.20 -3.06 0.28
C TYR A 140 3.21 -3.83 -1.04
N ILE A 141 2.06 -4.04 -1.67
CA ILE A 141 1.89 -4.83 -2.89
C ILE A 141 1.42 -3.93 -4.02
N TYR A 142 2.27 -3.76 -5.03
CA TYR A 142 1.95 -2.95 -6.20
C TYR A 142 1.25 -3.79 -7.29
N TRP A 143 0.25 -3.24 -7.92
CA TRP A 143 -0.50 -3.86 -9.01
C TRP A 143 -0.18 -3.19 -10.36
N TYR A 144 0.59 -3.77 -11.26
CA TYR A 144 1.15 -5.11 -11.43
C TYR A 144 2.69 -5.16 -11.39
N LEU A 145 3.27 -6.39 -11.37
CA LEU A 145 4.68 -6.56 -11.64
C LEU A 145 5.02 -6.18 -13.09
N LYS A 146 4.32 -6.75 -14.08
CA LYS A 146 4.59 -6.55 -15.51
C LYS A 146 3.36 -6.01 -16.24
N ARG A 147 3.37 -4.73 -16.53
CA ARG A 147 2.33 -3.98 -17.25
C ARG A 147 2.90 -2.63 -17.69
N PHE A 148 2.24 -1.90 -18.63
CA PHE A 148 2.69 -0.56 -19.05
C PHE A 148 2.79 0.45 -17.90
N TYR A 149 2.04 0.28 -16.83
CA TYR A 149 2.15 1.04 -15.57
C TYR A 149 2.84 0.25 -14.44
N GLY A 150 3.37 -0.93 -14.74
CA GLY A 150 3.92 -1.87 -13.78
C GLY A 150 5.32 -1.50 -13.28
N LEU A 151 5.91 -2.41 -12.49
CA LEU A 151 7.30 -2.30 -12.04
C LEU A 151 8.30 -2.70 -13.14
N MET A 152 7.83 -3.47 -14.12
CA MET A 152 8.56 -3.87 -15.31
C MET A 152 7.72 -3.58 -16.56
N GLY A 153 8.39 -3.20 -17.64
CA GLY A 153 7.77 -2.97 -18.95
C GLY A 153 7.20 -4.24 -19.57
N ASP A 154 6.17 -4.06 -20.37
CA ASP A 154 5.54 -5.10 -21.17
C ASP A 154 5.55 -4.75 -22.67
N THR A 155 4.80 -5.49 -23.48
CA THR A 155 4.69 -5.26 -24.93
C THR A 155 3.66 -4.20 -25.33
N ASP A 156 2.97 -3.58 -24.37
CA ASP A 156 2.00 -2.51 -24.67
C ASP A 156 2.73 -1.27 -25.19
N LYS A 157 2.14 -0.62 -26.22
CA LYS A 157 2.70 0.61 -26.82
C LYS A 157 2.88 1.75 -25.80
N ARG A 158 2.18 1.71 -24.67
CA ARG A 158 2.26 2.68 -23.58
C ARG A 158 3.40 2.37 -22.61
N SER A 159 4.04 1.21 -22.74
CA SER A 159 5.12 0.82 -21.83
C SER A 159 6.29 1.82 -21.91
N PRO A 160 6.77 2.35 -20.78
CA PRO A 160 7.86 3.35 -20.77
C PRO A 160 9.24 2.75 -21.05
N THR A 161 9.34 1.43 -21.02
CA THR A 161 10.59 0.67 -21.21
C THR A 161 10.31 -0.54 -22.09
N SER A 162 11.36 -1.19 -22.54
CA SER A 162 11.26 -2.46 -23.27
C SER A 162 10.68 -3.55 -22.36
N GLU A 163 10.17 -4.60 -22.98
CA GLU A 163 9.64 -5.76 -22.25
C GLU A 163 10.70 -6.34 -21.30
N GLY A 164 10.32 -6.47 -20.03
CA GLY A 164 11.18 -7.01 -18.97
C GLY A 164 12.18 -6.03 -18.35
N GLU A 165 12.31 -4.81 -18.86
CA GLU A 165 13.12 -3.76 -18.25
C GLU A 165 12.41 -3.10 -17.07
N ILE A 166 13.19 -2.64 -16.07
CA ILE A 166 12.66 -1.98 -14.89
C ILE A 166 12.16 -0.58 -15.24
N THR A 167 10.94 -0.26 -14.82
CA THR A 167 10.32 1.06 -14.98
C THR A 167 10.76 2.01 -13.87
N LYS A 168 10.36 3.31 -13.96
CA LYS A 168 10.53 4.28 -12.87
C LYS A 168 9.86 3.81 -11.57
N ASN A 169 8.65 3.26 -11.67
CA ASN A 169 7.95 2.66 -10.53
C ASN A 169 8.74 1.49 -9.94
N GLY A 170 9.35 0.65 -10.78
CA GLY A 170 10.21 -0.44 -10.34
C GLY A 170 11.43 0.04 -9.58
N TYR A 171 12.09 1.11 -10.03
CA TYR A 171 13.22 1.69 -9.30
C TYR A 171 12.80 2.28 -7.94
N ILE A 172 11.66 2.97 -7.86
CA ILE A 172 11.15 3.49 -6.59
C ILE A 172 10.86 2.35 -5.62
N MET A 173 10.15 1.31 -6.09
CA MET A 173 9.89 0.13 -5.26
C MET A 173 11.18 -0.53 -4.78
N ALA A 174 12.21 -0.61 -5.65
CA ALA A 174 13.49 -1.23 -5.31
C ALA A 174 14.20 -0.54 -4.14
N HIS A 175 14.10 0.78 -3.99
CA HIS A 175 14.66 1.49 -2.84
C HIS A 175 14.10 0.98 -1.51
N TYR A 176 12.78 0.77 -1.43
CA TYR A 176 12.17 0.23 -0.22
C TYR A 176 12.40 -1.29 -0.09
N ALA A 177 12.21 -2.04 -1.17
CA ALA A 177 12.36 -3.49 -1.16
C ALA A 177 13.78 -3.94 -0.77
N GLN A 178 14.79 -3.18 -1.18
CA GLN A 178 16.18 -3.50 -0.86
C GLN A 178 16.55 -3.18 0.59
N TYR A 179 16.02 -2.10 1.16
CA TYR A 179 16.50 -1.56 2.43
C TYR A 179 15.49 -1.68 3.58
N ALA A 180 14.20 -1.90 3.30
CA ALA A 180 13.17 -2.03 4.31
C ALA A 180 12.75 -3.49 4.58
N THR A 181 13.03 -4.43 3.65
CA THR A 181 12.62 -5.83 3.79
C THR A 181 13.41 -6.52 4.91
N GLU A 182 12.70 -7.29 5.73
CA GLU A 182 13.25 -8.03 6.87
C GLU A 182 13.93 -7.15 7.94
N THR A 183 13.58 -5.86 7.99
CA THR A 183 14.08 -4.91 8.98
C THR A 183 12.94 -4.43 9.88
N THR A 184 13.29 -3.75 10.96
CA THR A 184 12.33 -3.10 11.85
C THR A 184 12.33 -1.59 11.59
N ARG A 185 11.17 -1.04 11.20
CA ARG A 185 11.03 0.41 11.02
C ARG A 185 11.27 1.14 12.34
N ILE A 186 12.17 2.12 12.33
CA ILE A 186 12.48 2.99 13.47
C ILE A 186 12.11 4.43 13.15
N LYS A 187 11.93 5.27 14.18
CA LYS A 187 11.56 6.67 14.02
C LYS A 187 12.67 7.42 13.26
N ALA A 188 12.31 8.11 12.19
CA ALA A 188 13.14 9.09 11.49
C ALA A 188 12.52 10.48 11.64
N VAL A 189 13.35 11.51 11.70
CA VAL A 189 12.93 12.91 11.74
C VAL A 189 13.87 13.70 10.85
N THR A 190 13.32 14.52 9.98
CA THR A 190 14.07 15.48 9.17
C THR A 190 13.75 16.91 9.64
N ASN A 191 14.70 17.81 9.51
CA ASN A 191 14.52 19.25 9.74
C ASN A 191 14.23 20.02 8.44
N ASN A 192 14.05 19.30 7.33
CA ASN A 192 13.69 19.86 6.03
C ASN A 192 12.34 19.28 5.61
N GLU A 193 11.33 20.12 5.49
CA GLU A 193 9.96 19.74 5.12
C GLU A 193 9.84 19.21 3.68
N GLU A 194 10.83 19.50 2.83
CA GLU A 194 10.89 18.99 1.45
C GLU A 194 11.47 17.57 1.36
N VAL A 195 12.01 17.04 2.45
CA VAL A 195 12.64 15.70 2.48
C VAL A 195 11.83 14.76 3.34
N CYS A 196 11.31 13.73 2.72
CA CYS A 196 10.70 12.59 3.41
C CYS A 196 11.78 11.56 3.77
N ALA A 197 11.82 11.09 5.03
CA ALA A 197 12.81 10.12 5.48
C ALA A 197 12.16 8.97 6.25
N THR A 198 12.50 7.75 5.89
CA THR A 198 12.19 6.55 6.71
C THR A 198 13.49 5.81 7.04
N ALA A 199 13.58 5.27 8.25
CA ALA A 199 14.75 4.55 8.74
C ALA A 199 14.35 3.18 9.28
N TYR A 200 15.26 2.24 9.15
CA TYR A 200 15.03 0.84 9.48
C TYR A 200 16.23 0.30 10.28
N TRP A 201 15.97 -0.60 11.21
CA TRP A 201 16.99 -1.34 11.94
C TRP A 201 17.10 -2.76 11.39
N ASP A 202 18.26 -3.12 10.89
CA ASP A 202 18.58 -4.48 10.49
C ASP A 202 19.28 -5.19 11.67
N GLU A 203 18.58 -6.11 12.30
CA GLU A 203 19.09 -6.88 13.42
C GLU A 203 20.22 -7.85 13.02
N LYS A 204 20.28 -8.27 11.75
CA LYS A 204 21.28 -9.23 11.25
C LYS A 204 22.63 -8.58 11.03
N THR A 205 22.65 -7.36 10.49
CA THR A 205 23.87 -6.64 10.15
C THR A 205 24.27 -5.58 11.17
N GLY A 206 23.32 -5.10 11.98
CA GLY A 206 23.49 -3.95 12.88
C GLY A 206 23.48 -2.61 12.13
N GLU A 207 23.08 -2.59 10.87
CA GLU A 207 23.01 -1.38 10.06
C GLU A 207 21.68 -0.64 10.24
N VAL A 208 21.67 0.64 9.87
CA VAL A 208 20.49 1.49 9.85
C VAL A 208 20.29 2.03 8.44
N PRO A 209 19.65 1.28 7.55
CA PRO A 209 19.26 1.80 6.25
C PRO A 209 18.30 3.00 6.38
N ILE A 210 18.51 4.00 5.52
CA ILE A 210 17.67 5.20 5.45
C ILE A 210 17.24 5.37 4.00
N VAL A 211 15.93 5.51 3.79
CA VAL A 211 15.35 5.85 2.48
C VAL A 211 14.91 7.30 2.53
N LEU A 212 15.40 8.09 1.58
CA LEU A 212 15.05 9.50 1.39
C LEU A 212 14.24 9.67 0.10
N LEU A 213 13.25 10.55 0.17
CA LEU A 213 12.41 10.93 -0.97
C LEU A 213 12.28 12.45 -1.03
#